data_d39c626f7eded9b4e710ddf09c7f42bd
#
_entry.id   d39c626f7eded9b4e710ddf09c7f42bd
#
_cell.length_a   1.000
_cell.length_b   1.000
_cell.length_c   1.000
_cell.angle_alpha   90.00
_cell.angle_beta   90.00
_cell.angle_gamma   90.00
#
_symmetry.space_group_name_H-M   'P 1'
#
loop_
_entity.id
_entity.type
_entity.pdbx_description
1 polymer ?
#
loop_
_entity_poly.entity_id
_entity_poly.type
_entity_poly.pdbx_seq_one_letter_code
_entity_poly.pdbx_strand_id
1 'polypeptide(L)'
;FYPESHYDYLHTSTPVSLATLTTGAMPSTHGVIGARWRDYVENDAVELIAGRKGPGPYNLIAPTLAEALLQHEPGAKAVSVATEAMSAIIMAGHGGEAFWLDSARCGWETSPYYAAEVPEWVARSNRERYNLSYIAPEWRTLYEKGRYLNTRNWDIVLTGKSRKDKDEPGEGRLKLTSDYDKMLYTPAGNTAVLGFAKQAIAQFKLGDDATPDLLNICLDTPRRISEAYGPESVEVEDMYYRLDRDLADFLTFVFAQVRNGEVLVVFTSDHGTSPSFDTGHEESDRFNTRQFEVIVNGFLNVRYGMGDWVLEYEDKCVYLNHNLIYERGLNLAEVQNEVAIFAMQFSGISHALAATAMRTSYFGSGYARRMQNSFY
;
A
#
# COMPACT_ATOMS: atom_id res chain seq x y z
N PHE A 1 5.32 -12.53 19.86
CA PHE A 1 4.05 -12.07 19.32
C PHE A 1 3.69 -10.72 19.96
N TYR A 2 3.43 -9.71 19.14
CA TYR A 2 3.11 -8.33 19.55
C TYR A 2 1.71 -7.95 19.02
N PRO A 3 0.62 -8.24 19.72
CA PRO A 3 -0.74 -8.07 19.24
C PRO A 3 -1.20 -6.59 19.24
N GLU A 4 -0.50 -5.73 19.99
CA GLU A 4 -0.87 -4.33 20.18
C GLU A 4 0.27 -3.42 19.72
N SER A 5 0.44 -3.34 18.40
CA SER A 5 1.41 -2.42 17.80
C SER A 5 0.71 -1.17 17.29
N HIS A 6 1.29 0.01 17.56
CA HIS A 6 0.76 1.29 17.13
C HIS A 6 1.84 2.14 16.47
N TYR A 7 1.46 2.85 15.41
CA TYR A 7 2.29 3.89 14.83
C TYR A 7 2.12 5.22 15.58
N ASP A 8 3.22 5.94 15.73
CA ASP A 8 3.19 7.31 16.29
C ASP A 8 3.02 8.38 15.18
N TYR A 9 2.23 8.05 14.18
CA TYR A 9 1.78 8.94 13.11
C TYR A 9 0.33 8.57 12.69
N LEU A 10 -0.32 9.41 11.88
CA LEU A 10 -1.75 9.26 11.55
C LEU A 10 -2.01 8.70 10.16
N HIS A 11 -1.13 8.95 9.21
CA HIS A 11 -1.33 8.50 7.84
C HIS A 11 -0.75 7.10 7.65
N THR A 12 -1.61 6.08 7.74
CA THR A 12 -1.24 4.66 7.62
C THR A 12 -1.77 4.08 6.31
N SER A 13 -1.14 4.39 5.20
CA SER A 13 -1.34 3.71 3.91
C SER A 13 -0.20 2.73 3.66
N THR A 14 -0.40 1.77 2.76
CA THR A 14 0.63 0.75 2.44
C THR A 14 2.00 1.36 2.14
N PRO A 15 2.18 2.36 1.25
CA PRO A 15 3.51 2.90 0.99
C PRO A 15 4.15 3.53 2.22
N VAL A 16 3.38 4.27 3.01
CA VAL A 16 3.88 4.96 4.21
C VAL A 16 4.28 3.97 5.30
N SER A 17 3.41 3.02 5.59
CA SER A 17 3.64 2.03 6.65
C SER A 17 4.73 1.03 6.26
N LEU A 18 4.79 0.62 4.99
CA LEU A 18 5.82 -0.26 4.49
C LEU A 18 7.21 0.41 4.51
N ALA A 19 7.28 1.69 4.15
CA ALA A 19 8.51 2.47 4.30
C ALA A 19 8.95 2.55 5.78
N THR A 20 8.01 2.76 6.71
CA THR A 20 8.30 2.74 8.14
C THR A 20 8.83 1.38 8.60
N LEU A 21 8.20 0.28 8.18
CA LEU A 21 8.63 -1.08 8.55
C LEU A 21 10.03 -1.41 8.03
N THR A 22 10.35 -0.98 6.81
CA THR A 22 11.61 -1.32 6.15
C THR A 22 12.77 -0.40 6.51
N THR A 23 12.51 0.84 6.94
CA THR A 23 13.54 1.80 7.34
C THR A 23 13.69 1.94 8.85
N GLY A 24 12.68 1.54 9.64
CA GLY A 24 12.61 1.83 11.07
C GLY A 24 12.42 3.32 11.41
N ALA A 25 12.10 4.16 10.42
CA ALA A 25 11.93 5.60 10.55
C ALA A 25 10.46 6.01 10.38
N MET A 26 10.10 7.21 10.78
CA MET A 26 8.77 7.79 10.58
C MET A 26 8.65 8.48 9.21
N PRO A 27 7.44 8.73 8.69
CA PRO A 27 7.22 9.46 7.43
C PRO A 27 7.99 10.77 7.32
N SER A 28 8.02 11.57 8.39
CA SER A 28 8.81 12.80 8.47
C SER A 28 10.33 12.62 8.33
N THR A 29 10.82 11.38 8.38
CA THR A 29 12.25 11.06 8.27
C THR A 29 12.55 10.27 7.00
N HIS A 30 11.72 9.28 6.63
CA HIS A 30 11.96 8.49 5.43
C HIS A 30 11.40 9.13 4.14
N GLY A 31 10.64 10.24 4.23
CA GLY A 31 10.18 11.04 3.10
C GLY A 31 8.95 10.50 2.37
N VAL A 32 8.48 9.31 2.67
CA VAL A 32 7.30 8.71 2.03
C VAL A 32 6.06 9.09 2.82
N ILE A 33 5.25 9.97 2.26
CA ILE A 33 4.02 10.47 2.90
C ILE A 33 2.73 10.03 2.20
N GLY A 34 2.85 9.32 1.08
CA GLY A 34 1.76 8.80 0.29
C GLY A 34 2.29 8.11 -0.97
N ALA A 35 1.39 7.62 -1.81
CA ALA A 35 1.72 7.16 -3.15
C ALA A 35 2.01 8.33 -4.11
N ARG A 36 1.34 9.44 -3.84
CA ARG A 36 1.45 10.71 -4.55
C ARG A 36 1.23 11.86 -3.56
N TRP A 37 1.93 12.95 -3.74
CA TRP A 37 1.76 14.18 -2.95
C TRP A 37 2.19 15.41 -3.75
N ARG A 38 2.07 16.60 -3.17
CA ARG A 38 2.71 17.80 -3.71
C ARG A 38 3.89 18.23 -2.86
N ASP A 39 4.99 18.56 -3.51
CA ASP A 39 6.12 19.19 -2.84
C ASP A 39 5.68 20.50 -2.17
N TYR A 40 6.14 20.72 -0.95
CA TYR A 40 5.71 21.89 -0.18
C TYR A 40 6.27 23.19 -0.77
N VAL A 41 7.47 23.18 -1.36
CA VAL A 41 8.17 24.38 -1.86
C VAL A 41 7.76 24.66 -3.30
N GLU A 42 7.94 23.69 -4.18
CA GLU A 42 7.69 23.83 -5.63
C GLU A 42 6.19 23.70 -5.96
N ASN A 43 5.44 23.09 -5.08
CA ASN A 43 4.01 22.83 -5.24
C ASN A 43 3.66 21.92 -6.45
N ASP A 44 4.65 21.21 -6.95
CA ASP A 44 4.52 20.24 -8.02
C ASP A 44 4.09 18.86 -7.49
N ALA A 45 3.39 18.09 -8.33
CA ALA A 45 3.00 16.73 -7.99
C ALA A 45 4.22 15.80 -8.01
N VAL A 46 4.37 15.01 -6.95
CA VAL A 46 5.40 14.00 -6.78
C VAL A 46 4.74 12.63 -6.77
N GLU A 47 5.18 11.73 -7.64
CA GLU A 47 4.81 10.33 -7.64
C GLU A 47 5.92 9.53 -6.96
N LEU A 48 5.59 8.73 -5.94
CA LEU A 48 6.58 8.07 -5.06
C LEU A 48 7.69 7.34 -5.82
N ILE A 49 7.33 6.54 -6.81
CA ILE A 49 8.28 5.67 -7.51
C ILE A 49 8.66 6.17 -8.91
N ALA A 50 8.12 7.32 -9.35
CA ALA A 50 8.45 7.84 -10.67
C ALA A 50 9.87 8.41 -10.73
N GLY A 51 10.59 8.10 -11.80
CA GLY A 51 11.95 8.62 -12.00
C GLY A 51 12.52 8.35 -13.38
N ARG A 52 13.69 8.91 -13.64
CA ARG A 52 14.31 8.96 -14.97
C ARG A 52 14.67 7.60 -15.56
N LYS A 53 14.94 6.61 -14.72
CA LYS A 53 15.29 5.24 -15.14
C LYS A 53 14.11 4.26 -14.97
N GLY A 54 12.86 4.76 -15.05
CA GLY A 54 11.68 3.97 -14.73
C GLY A 54 11.35 3.98 -13.23
N PRO A 55 10.38 3.17 -12.79
CA PRO A 55 10.01 3.09 -11.38
C PRO A 55 11.19 2.75 -10.48
N GLY A 56 11.35 3.46 -9.36
CA GLY A 56 12.46 3.28 -8.42
C GLY A 56 12.24 4.02 -7.11
N PRO A 57 13.12 3.87 -6.11
CA PRO A 57 12.96 4.40 -4.76
C PRO A 57 13.42 5.86 -4.62
N TYR A 58 13.22 6.71 -5.64
CA TYR A 58 13.79 8.05 -5.71
C TYR A 58 13.39 8.98 -4.57
N ASN A 59 12.21 8.77 -4.02
CA ASN A 59 11.65 9.59 -2.93
C ASN A 59 11.72 8.91 -1.55
N LEU A 60 12.38 7.77 -1.45
CA LEU A 60 12.70 7.12 -0.18
C LEU A 60 14.08 7.60 0.28
N ILE A 61 14.13 8.49 1.27
CA ILE A 61 15.38 9.16 1.67
C ILE A 61 16.10 8.49 2.85
N ALA A 62 15.41 7.64 3.61
CA ALA A 62 16.05 6.86 4.66
C ALA A 62 16.47 5.48 4.12
N PRO A 63 17.62 4.94 4.55
CA PRO A 63 18.07 3.62 4.13
C PRO A 63 17.13 2.53 4.67
N THR A 64 16.91 1.52 3.85
CA THR A 64 16.14 0.35 4.23
C THR A 64 16.99 -0.70 4.94
N LEU A 65 16.32 -1.69 5.56
CA LEU A 65 17.00 -2.88 6.09
C LEU A 65 17.81 -3.61 4.99
N ALA A 66 17.30 -3.66 3.77
CA ALA A 66 18.00 -4.24 2.63
C ALA A 66 19.32 -3.50 2.35
N GLU A 67 19.29 -2.18 2.32
CA GLU A 67 20.49 -1.36 2.11
C GLU A 67 21.48 -1.48 3.26
N ALA A 68 20.99 -1.50 4.50
CA ALA A 68 21.83 -1.67 5.66
C ALA A 68 22.55 -3.05 5.65
N LEU A 69 21.83 -4.11 5.30
CA LEU A 69 22.42 -5.44 5.14
C LEU A 69 23.51 -5.46 4.06
N LEU A 70 23.18 -4.97 2.86
CA LEU A 70 24.12 -4.95 1.73
C LEU A 70 25.36 -4.10 1.99
N GLN A 71 25.25 -3.07 2.81
CA GLN A 71 26.37 -2.23 3.20
C GLN A 71 27.29 -2.90 4.22
N HIS A 72 26.72 -3.65 5.17
CA HIS A 72 27.47 -4.22 6.28
C HIS A 72 28.00 -5.63 6.00
N GLU A 73 27.35 -6.38 5.12
CA GLU A 73 27.69 -7.77 4.79
C GLU A 73 28.04 -7.91 3.31
N PRO A 74 29.33 -7.79 2.96
CA PRO A 74 29.78 -7.98 1.57
C PRO A 74 29.43 -9.39 1.05
N GLY A 75 28.67 -9.45 -0.03
CA GLY A 75 28.19 -10.69 -0.60
C GLY A 75 26.75 -11.05 -0.25
N ALA A 76 26.13 -10.34 0.68
CA ALA A 76 24.70 -10.47 0.97
C ALA A 76 23.86 -10.13 -0.25
N LYS A 77 22.68 -10.72 -0.32
CA LYS A 77 21.68 -10.46 -1.36
C LYS A 77 20.37 -10.03 -0.69
N ALA A 78 19.71 -9.07 -1.30
CA ALA A 78 18.41 -8.59 -0.85
C ALA A 78 17.44 -8.60 -2.03
N VAL A 79 16.37 -9.37 -1.90
CA VAL A 79 15.36 -9.53 -2.96
C VAL A 79 13.99 -9.20 -2.37
N SER A 80 13.19 -8.46 -3.13
CA SER A 80 11.83 -8.06 -2.74
C SER A 80 10.83 -8.48 -3.80
N VAL A 81 9.73 -9.11 -3.37
CA VAL A 81 8.67 -9.62 -4.23
C VAL A 81 7.32 -9.16 -3.73
N ALA A 82 6.51 -8.59 -4.63
CA ALA A 82 5.14 -8.13 -4.33
C ALA A 82 4.24 -8.24 -5.56
N THR A 83 2.95 -8.05 -5.40
CA THR A 83 2.07 -7.86 -6.57
C THR A 83 2.07 -6.42 -7.06
N GLU A 84 2.51 -5.46 -6.25
CA GLU A 84 2.56 -4.03 -6.59
C GLU A 84 4.00 -3.53 -6.69
N ALA A 85 4.27 -2.73 -7.74
CA ALA A 85 5.58 -2.11 -7.96
C ALA A 85 6.05 -1.32 -6.73
N MET A 86 5.16 -0.53 -6.16
CA MET A 86 5.45 0.33 -5.02
C MET A 86 5.91 -0.47 -3.80
N SER A 87 5.20 -1.56 -3.48
CA SER A 87 5.55 -2.45 -2.36
C SER A 87 6.92 -3.09 -2.55
N ALA A 88 7.19 -3.64 -3.74
CA ALA A 88 8.47 -4.27 -4.04
C ALA A 88 9.64 -3.27 -3.99
N ILE A 89 9.45 -2.08 -4.55
CA ILE A 89 10.46 -1.01 -4.64
C ILE A 89 10.81 -0.47 -3.24
N ILE A 90 9.81 -0.18 -2.40
CA ILE A 90 10.04 0.31 -1.04
C ILE A 90 10.85 -0.70 -0.23
N MET A 91 10.51 -1.99 -0.33
CA MET A 91 11.21 -3.04 0.42
C MET A 91 12.63 -3.28 -0.09
N ALA A 92 12.89 -3.15 -1.39
CA ALA A 92 14.21 -3.31 -1.97
C ALA A 92 15.14 -2.12 -1.68
N GLY A 93 14.57 -0.92 -1.54
CA GLY A 93 15.35 0.30 -1.42
C GLY A 93 16.22 0.55 -2.67
N HIS A 94 17.33 1.26 -2.49
CA HIS A 94 18.21 1.63 -3.60
C HIS A 94 19.17 0.51 -4.03
N GLY A 95 19.41 -0.49 -3.21
CA GLY A 95 20.45 -1.50 -3.42
C GLY A 95 19.97 -2.94 -3.60
N GLY A 96 18.71 -3.25 -3.27
CA GLY A 96 18.15 -4.59 -3.44
C GLY A 96 17.65 -4.86 -4.85
N GLU A 97 17.09 -6.06 -5.06
CA GLU A 97 16.38 -6.46 -6.28
C GLU A 97 14.88 -6.41 -6.06
N ALA A 98 14.11 -5.81 -6.96
CA ALA A 98 12.66 -5.68 -6.84
C ALA A 98 11.92 -6.32 -8.02
N PHE A 99 10.92 -7.15 -7.71
CA PHE A 99 10.07 -7.81 -8.69
C PHE A 99 8.59 -7.66 -8.31
N TRP A 100 7.75 -7.38 -9.32
CA TRP A 100 6.30 -7.23 -9.13
C TRP A 100 5.51 -7.71 -10.34
N LEU A 101 4.17 -7.76 -10.23
CA LEU A 101 3.30 -8.13 -11.33
C LEU A 101 2.99 -6.94 -12.24
N ASP A 102 3.19 -7.10 -13.53
CA ASP A 102 2.69 -6.19 -14.56
C ASP A 102 1.17 -6.29 -14.66
N SER A 103 0.48 -5.17 -14.40
CA SER A 103 -0.98 -5.09 -14.43
C SER A 103 -1.62 -5.36 -15.80
N ALA A 104 -0.89 -5.13 -16.88
CA ALA A 104 -1.39 -5.31 -18.23
C ALA A 104 -1.20 -6.75 -18.75
N ARG A 105 -0.14 -7.44 -18.31
CA ARG A 105 0.29 -8.74 -18.86
C ARG A 105 0.13 -9.90 -17.91
N CYS A 106 -0.15 -9.62 -16.65
CA CYS A 106 -0.17 -10.63 -15.56
C CYS A 106 1.12 -11.43 -15.49
N GLY A 107 2.24 -10.77 -15.72
CA GLY A 107 3.59 -11.31 -15.69
C GLY A 107 4.47 -10.60 -14.69
N TRP A 108 5.57 -11.22 -14.29
CA TRP A 108 6.55 -10.60 -13.40
C TRP A 108 7.44 -9.65 -14.16
N GLU A 109 7.75 -8.51 -13.57
CA GLU A 109 8.65 -7.51 -14.12
C GLU A 109 9.54 -6.87 -13.05
N THR A 110 10.49 -6.11 -13.51
CA THR A 110 11.32 -5.18 -12.74
C THR A 110 11.49 -3.91 -13.55
N SER A 111 12.18 -2.91 -13.03
CA SER A 111 12.43 -1.67 -13.76
C SER A 111 13.88 -1.56 -14.23
N PRO A 112 14.14 -0.68 -15.22
CA PRO A 112 15.50 -0.32 -15.62
C PRO A 112 16.35 0.33 -14.50
N TYR A 113 15.74 0.67 -13.37
CA TYR A 113 16.46 1.11 -12.17
C TYR A 113 17.26 -0.05 -11.56
N TYR A 114 16.66 -1.25 -11.47
CA TYR A 114 17.25 -2.45 -10.85
C TYR A 114 17.98 -3.32 -11.86
N ALA A 115 17.42 -3.50 -13.05
CA ALA A 115 18.02 -4.29 -14.11
C ALA A 115 17.74 -3.67 -15.48
N ALA A 116 18.77 -3.57 -16.34
CA ALA A 116 18.63 -2.98 -17.68
C ALA A 116 17.59 -3.70 -18.54
N GLU A 117 17.45 -5.02 -18.35
CA GLU A 117 16.46 -5.88 -19.01
C GLU A 117 15.86 -6.84 -18.00
N VAL A 118 14.66 -7.34 -18.28
CA VAL A 118 14.01 -8.36 -17.44
C VAL A 118 14.89 -9.61 -17.44
N PRO A 119 15.34 -10.11 -16.28
CA PRO A 119 16.20 -11.28 -16.19
C PRO A 119 15.59 -12.50 -16.90
N GLU A 120 16.42 -13.33 -17.55
CA GLU A 120 15.95 -14.47 -18.36
C GLU A 120 15.11 -15.48 -17.56
N TRP A 121 15.41 -15.66 -16.26
CA TRP A 121 14.63 -16.53 -15.40
C TRP A 121 13.20 -15.99 -15.16
N VAL A 122 13.05 -14.66 -15.05
CA VAL A 122 11.75 -13.97 -14.96
C VAL A 122 11.01 -14.09 -16.30
N ALA A 123 11.70 -13.82 -17.41
CA ALA A 123 11.13 -13.94 -18.75
C ALA A 123 10.65 -15.37 -19.02
N ARG A 124 11.38 -16.39 -18.56
CA ARG A 124 10.98 -17.81 -18.64
C ARG A 124 9.74 -18.08 -17.80
N SER A 125 9.69 -17.63 -16.53
CA SER A 125 8.52 -17.76 -15.66
C SER A 125 7.27 -17.16 -16.31
N ASN A 126 7.42 -16.01 -16.96
CA ASN A 126 6.34 -15.34 -17.69
C ASN A 126 5.88 -16.14 -18.93
N ARG A 127 6.80 -16.72 -19.70
CA ARG A 127 6.46 -17.57 -20.87
C ARG A 127 5.71 -18.83 -20.45
N GLU A 128 6.10 -19.44 -19.36
CA GLU A 128 5.45 -20.62 -18.78
C GLU A 128 4.13 -20.29 -18.10
N ARG A 129 3.82 -19.01 -17.90
CA ARG A 129 2.61 -18.50 -17.26
C ARG A 129 2.31 -19.19 -15.91
N TYR A 130 3.34 -19.46 -15.15
CA TYR A 130 3.27 -20.20 -13.88
C TYR A 130 2.27 -19.58 -12.90
N ASN A 131 2.27 -18.26 -12.80
CA ASN A 131 1.37 -17.49 -11.95
C ASN A 131 -0.12 -17.74 -12.29
N LEU A 132 -0.47 -17.90 -13.56
CA LEU A 132 -1.86 -18.12 -13.97
C LEU A 132 -2.35 -19.53 -13.65
N SER A 133 -1.45 -20.48 -13.45
CA SER A 133 -1.81 -21.85 -13.07
C SER A 133 -2.48 -21.95 -11.70
N TYR A 134 -2.29 -20.94 -10.85
CA TYR A 134 -2.92 -20.86 -9.53
C TYR A 134 -4.36 -20.35 -9.56
N ILE A 135 -4.82 -19.79 -10.68
CA ILE A 135 -6.16 -19.21 -10.80
C ILE A 135 -7.17 -20.31 -11.06
N ALA A 136 -8.04 -20.57 -10.08
CA ALA A 136 -9.18 -21.44 -10.28
C ALA A 136 -10.28 -20.74 -11.10
N PRO A 137 -11.07 -21.50 -11.90
CA PRO A 137 -12.23 -20.95 -12.60
C PRO A 137 -13.27 -20.30 -11.68
N GLU A 138 -13.38 -20.84 -10.48
CA GLU A 138 -14.26 -20.38 -9.41
C GLU A 138 -13.50 -20.35 -8.09
N TRP A 139 -13.75 -19.32 -7.30
CA TRP A 139 -13.32 -19.31 -5.91
C TRP A 139 -14.47 -19.81 -5.04
N ARG A 140 -14.34 -21.00 -4.52
CA ARG A 140 -15.25 -21.59 -3.54
C ARG A 140 -14.56 -21.61 -2.18
N THR A 141 -15.33 -21.49 -1.11
CA THR A 141 -14.79 -21.60 0.24
C THR A 141 -14.06 -22.93 0.46
N LEU A 142 -12.97 -22.87 1.21
CA LEU A 142 -12.07 -23.99 1.47
C LEU A 142 -12.72 -25.04 2.38
N TYR A 143 -13.56 -24.58 3.29
CA TYR A 143 -14.25 -25.39 4.29
C TYR A 143 -15.77 -25.26 4.18
N GLU A 144 -16.48 -26.10 4.93
CA GLU A 144 -17.92 -26.01 5.06
C GLU A 144 -18.34 -24.81 5.92
N LYS A 145 -19.56 -24.31 5.73
CA LYS A 145 -20.13 -23.12 6.36
C LYS A 145 -19.91 -23.05 7.88
N GLY A 146 -20.03 -24.16 8.60
CA GLY A 146 -19.86 -24.20 10.06
C GLY A 146 -18.45 -23.92 10.57
N ARG A 147 -17.47 -23.76 9.69
CA ARG A 147 -16.08 -23.39 10.02
C ARG A 147 -15.82 -21.90 10.01
N TYR A 148 -16.70 -21.11 9.40
CA TYR A 148 -16.52 -19.68 9.23
C TYR A 148 -17.27 -18.90 10.30
N LEU A 149 -16.66 -17.86 10.81
CA LEU A 149 -17.27 -16.89 11.71
C LEU A 149 -18.19 -15.94 10.94
N ASN A 150 -17.75 -15.53 9.76
CA ASN A 150 -18.44 -14.60 8.89
C ASN A 150 -19.27 -15.36 7.86
N THR A 151 -20.55 -15.58 8.17
CA THR A 151 -21.47 -16.32 7.29
C THR A 151 -22.46 -15.42 6.55
N ARG A 152 -22.34 -14.12 6.70
CA ARG A 152 -23.09 -13.14 5.94
C ARG A 152 -22.74 -13.31 4.45
N ASN A 153 -23.73 -13.37 3.60
CA ASN A 153 -23.55 -13.61 2.17
C ASN A 153 -22.90 -14.96 1.77
N TRP A 154 -23.06 -15.99 2.61
CA TRP A 154 -22.50 -17.34 2.35
C TRP A 154 -22.83 -17.92 0.98
N ASP A 155 -24.00 -17.60 0.40
CA ASP A 155 -24.47 -18.14 -0.89
C ASP A 155 -23.78 -17.49 -2.09
N ILE A 156 -22.71 -16.75 -1.85
CA ILE A 156 -21.94 -16.06 -2.85
C ILE A 156 -20.89 -16.99 -3.40
N VAL A 157 -21.10 -17.41 -4.62
CA VAL A 157 -20.08 -18.02 -5.44
C VAL A 157 -19.16 -16.91 -5.94
N LEU A 158 -17.91 -16.92 -5.49
CA LEU A 158 -16.87 -15.99 -5.90
C LEU A 158 -16.42 -16.34 -7.32
N THR A 159 -17.27 -16.08 -8.28
CA THR A 159 -16.95 -16.23 -9.70
C THR A 159 -16.92 -14.85 -10.32
N GLY A 160 -16.10 -14.65 -11.33
CA GLY A 160 -16.14 -13.46 -12.18
C GLY A 160 -17.46 -13.27 -12.97
N LYS A 161 -18.49 -14.02 -12.62
CA LYS A 161 -19.83 -13.87 -13.17
C LYS A 161 -20.68 -13.08 -12.19
N SER A 162 -21.05 -11.86 -12.59
CA SER A 162 -22.12 -11.12 -11.95
C SER A 162 -23.34 -12.03 -11.85
N ARG A 163 -23.80 -12.32 -10.64
CA ARG A 163 -25.19 -12.74 -10.49
C ARG A 163 -26.04 -11.63 -11.11
N LYS A 164 -26.95 -11.96 -11.98
CA LYS A 164 -28.06 -11.08 -12.32
C LYS A 164 -28.93 -11.07 -11.06
N ASP A 165 -28.60 -10.18 -10.15
CA ASP A 165 -29.36 -10.02 -8.93
C ASP A 165 -30.68 -9.37 -9.26
N LYS A 166 -31.69 -10.09 -8.87
CA LYS A 166 -33.00 -9.55 -8.66
C LYS A 166 -32.93 -8.73 -7.38
N ASP A 167 -33.15 -7.44 -7.54
CA ASP A 167 -33.72 -6.52 -6.56
C ASP A 167 -33.15 -6.48 -5.14
N GLU A 168 -31.83 -6.30 -4.96
CA GLU A 168 -31.35 -5.70 -3.73
C GLU A 168 -30.42 -4.50 -4.04
N PRO A 169 -30.71 -3.32 -3.48
CA PRO A 169 -29.90 -2.16 -3.70
C PRO A 169 -28.63 -2.26 -2.86
N GLY A 170 -27.50 -2.23 -3.47
CA GLY A 170 -26.36 -1.61 -2.84
C GLY A 170 -25.15 -2.45 -2.45
N GLU A 171 -24.85 -3.57 -3.05
CA GLU A 171 -23.50 -4.12 -2.95
C GLU A 171 -22.99 -4.46 -4.35
N GLY A 172 -22.24 -3.50 -4.89
CA GLY A 172 -21.49 -3.69 -6.11
C GLY A 172 -20.35 -4.65 -5.85
N ARG A 173 -20.57 -5.93 -6.09
CA ARG A 173 -19.51 -6.92 -6.07
C ARG A 173 -18.55 -6.66 -7.19
N LEU A 174 -17.27 -6.79 -6.87
CA LEU A 174 -16.20 -6.68 -7.83
C LEU A 174 -16.40 -7.75 -8.92
N LYS A 175 -16.60 -7.32 -10.15
CA LYS A 175 -16.64 -8.20 -11.31
C LYS A 175 -15.21 -8.45 -11.76
N LEU A 176 -14.68 -9.63 -11.48
CA LEU A 176 -13.37 -10.05 -11.97
C LEU A 176 -13.43 -10.34 -13.47
N THR A 177 -12.88 -9.44 -14.27
CA THR A 177 -13.03 -9.43 -15.73
C THR A 177 -11.81 -9.97 -16.47
N SER A 178 -10.66 -9.98 -15.81
CA SER A 178 -9.38 -10.42 -16.38
C SER A 178 -8.72 -11.49 -15.52
N ASP A 179 -7.75 -12.20 -16.08
CA ASP A 179 -6.90 -13.13 -15.32
C ASP A 179 -6.07 -12.39 -14.27
N TYR A 180 -5.68 -11.14 -14.56
CA TYR A 180 -4.98 -10.29 -13.61
C TYR A 180 -5.87 -9.93 -12.41
N ASP A 181 -7.11 -9.51 -12.65
CA ASP A 181 -8.07 -9.24 -11.58
C ASP A 181 -8.30 -10.49 -10.71
N LYS A 182 -8.49 -11.66 -11.35
CA LYS A 182 -8.64 -12.92 -10.62
C LYS A 182 -7.43 -13.22 -9.75
N MET A 183 -6.23 -12.91 -10.22
CA MET A 183 -5.01 -13.07 -9.43
C MET A 183 -5.01 -12.14 -8.23
N LEU A 184 -5.23 -10.84 -8.43
CA LEU A 184 -5.11 -9.82 -7.39
C LEU A 184 -6.22 -9.87 -6.34
N TYR A 185 -7.44 -10.23 -6.74
CA TYR A 185 -8.63 -10.17 -5.88
C TYR A 185 -9.15 -11.54 -5.44
N THR A 186 -8.31 -12.57 -5.57
CA THR A 186 -8.54 -13.91 -5.05
C THR A 186 -7.29 -14.42 -4.34
N PRO A 187 -7.37 -15.49 -3.55
CA PRO A 187 -6.19 -16.07 -2.88
C PRO A 187 -5.04 -16.43 -3.81
N ALA A 188 -5.30 -16.59 -5.11
CA ALA A 188 -4.26 -16.87 -6.12
C ALA A 188 -3.13 -15.83 -6.14
N GLY A 189 -3.40 -14.59 -5.76
CA GLY A 189 -2.38 -13.54 -5.66
C GLY A 189 -1.32 -13.88 -4.62
N ASN A 190 -1.71 -14.33 -3.44
CA ASN A 190 -0.77 -14.77 -2.41
C ASN A 190 0.04 -15.99 -2.88
N THR A 191 -0.63 -16.98 -3.46
CA THR A 191 0.03 -18.20 -3.99
C THR A 191 1.03 -17.85 -5.09
N ALA A 192 0.70 -16.90 -5.99
CA ALA A 192 1.59 -16.45 -7.04
C ALA A 192 2.84 -15.76 -6.49
N VAL A 193 2.69 -14.85 -5.52
CA VAL A 193 3.82 -14.17 -4.87
C VAL A 193 4.74 -15.16 -4.19
N LEU A 194 4.21 -16.08 -3.38
CA LEU A 194 4.99 -17.11 -2.70
C LEU A 194 5.64 -18.08 -3.68
N GLY A 195 4.95 -18.43 -4.76
CA GLY A 195 5.51 -19.26 -5.85
C GLY A 195 6.68 -18.60 -6.57
N PHE A 196 6.57 -17.29 -6.84
CA PHE A 196 7.68 -16.53 -7.44
C PHE A 196 8.83 -16.32 -6.45
N ALA A 197 8.53 -16.09 -5.18
CA ALA A 197 9.53 -16.00 -4.12
C ALA A 197 10.37 -17.28 -4.00
N LYS A 198 9.77 -18.48 -4.15
CA LYS A 198 10.51 -19.75 -4.24
C LYS A 198 11.48 -19.78 -5.44
N GLN A 199 11.04 -19.27 -6.60
CA GLN A 199 11.91 -19.16 -7.78
C GLN A 199 13.06 -18.17 -7.51
N ALA A 200 12.81 -17.04 -6.86
CA ALA A 200 13.82 -16.07 -6.50
C ALA A 200 14.86 -16.66 -5.53
N ILE A 201 14.43 -17.40 -4.49
CA ILE A 201 15.33 -18.11 -3.57
C ILE A 201 16.29 -19.02 -4.35
N ALA A 202 15.77 -19.83 -5.26
CA ALA A 202 16.57 -20.75 -6.06
C ALA A 202 17.50 -20.01 -7.03
N GLN A 203 17.02 -18.95 -7.67
CA GLN A 203 17.77 -18.20 -8.67
C GLN A 203 18.92 -17.39 -8.06
N PHE A 204 18.68 -16.73 -6.96
CA PHE A 204 19.68 -15.94 -6.24
C PHE A 204 20.50 -16.78 -5.27
N LYS A 205 20.14 -18.07 -5.08
CA LYS A 205 20.75 -18.97 -4.10
C LYS A 205 20.75 -18.36 -2.69
N LEU A 206 19.58 -17.84 -2.27
CA LEU A 206 19.46 -17.22 -0.96
C LEU A 206 19.68 -18.26 0.13
N GLY A 207 20.55 -17.95 1.09
CA GLY A 207 20.90 -18.83 2.19
C GLY A 207 21.74 -20.06 1.82
N ASP A 208 22.40 -20.09 0.65
CA ASP A 208 23.26 -21.21 0.20
C ASP A 208 24.71 -21.10 0.72
N ASP A 209 25.10 -19.95 1.25
CA ASP A 209 26.42 -19.69 1.83
C ASP A 209 26.32 -19.20 3.29
N ALA A 210 27.43 -18.74 3.88
CA ALA A 210 27.49 -18.28 5.26
C ALA A 210 27.08 -16.80 5.42
N THR A 211 26.89 -16.09 4.31
CA THR A 211 26.51 -14.67 4.33
C THR A 211 24.98 -14.55 4.49
N PRO A 212 24.49 -13.72 5.39
CA PRO A 212 23.05 -13.56 5.54
C PRO A 212 22.44 -12.87 4.33
N ASP A 213 21.35 -13.42 3.82
CA ASP A 213 20.55 -12.85 2.75
C ASP A 213 19.20 -12.37 3.26
N LEU A 214 18.55 -11.45 2.55
CA LEU A 214 17.23 -10.93 2.88
C LEU A 214 16.23 -11.20 1.75
N LEU A 215 15.10 -11.80 2.10
CA LEU A 215 13.95 -11.91 1.23
C LEU A 215 12.76 -11.17 1.84
N ASN A 216 12.33 -10.11 1.20
CA ASN A 216 11.13 -9.36 1.53
C ASN A 216 9.97 -9.83 0.65
N ILE A 217 8.83 -10.12 1.26
CA ILE A 217 7.61 -10.52 0.55
C ILE A 217 6.47 -9.64 1.03
N CYS A 218 5.83 -8.91 0.11
CA CYS A 218 4.58 -8.23 0.40
C CYS A 218 3.40 -8.98 -0.21
N LEU A 219 2.47 -9.35 0.65
CA LEU A 219 1.23 -10.01 0.28
C LEU A 219 0.12 -8.94 0.19
N ASP A 220 -0.01 -8.27 -0.96
CA ASP A 220 -0.98 -7.18 -1.16
C ASP A 220 -2.44 -7.69 -1.29
N THR A 221 -2.63 -8.97 -1.54
CA THR A 221 -3.95 -9.61 -1.75
C THR A 221 -4.90 -9.46 -0.56
N PRO A 222 -4.49 -9.61 0.73
CA PRO A 222 -5.37 -9.40 1.87
C PRO A 222 -6.02 -8.02 1.89
N ARG A 223 -5.25 -6.96 1.59
CA ARG A 223 -5.77 -5.60 1.48
C ARG A 223 -6.81 -5.49 0.37
N ARG A 224 -6.48 -5.97 -0.85
CA ARG A 224 -7.38 -5.90 -2.01
C ARG A 224 -8.69 -6.63 -1.80
N ILE A 225 -8.65 -7.81 -1.18
CA ILE A 225 -9.86 -8.57 -0.85
C ILE A 225 -10.67 -7.84 0.22
N SER A 226 -10.01 -7.29 1.26
CA SER A 226 -10.69 -6.52 2.31
C SER A 226 -11.37 -5.27 1.76
N GLU A 227 -10.72 -4.54 0.83
CA GLU A 227 -11.28 -3.35 0.18
C GLU A 227 -12.47 -3.71 -0.73
N ALA A 228 -12.39 -4.85 -1.43
CA ALA A 228 -13.39 -5.25 -2.40
C ALA A 228 -14.65 -5.89 -1.78
N TYR A 229 -14.48 -6.68 -0.72
CA TYR A 229 -15.55 -7.49 -0.13
C TYR A 229 -15.88 -7.11 1.31
N GLY A 230 -15.09 -6.23 1.92
CA GLY A 230 -15.17 -5.86 3.33
C GLY A 230 -14.30 -6.75 4.23
N PRO A 231 -13.71 -6.17 5.30
CA PRO A 231 -12.78 -6.88 6.17
C PRO A 231 -13.43 -8.03 6.96
N GLU A 232 -14.74 -7.98 7.15
CA GLU A 232 -15.52 -8.98 7.87
C GLU A 232 -16.21 -9.97 6.92
N SER A 233 -15.78 -10.04 5.66
CA SER A 233 -16.39 -10.93 4.66
C SER A 233 -15.88 -12.37 4.79
N VAL A 234 -16.67 -13.32 4.29
CA VAL A 234 -16.26 -14.72 4.17
C VAL A 234 -15.07 -14.88 3.23
N GLU A 235 -14.95 -13.96 2.26
CA GLU A 235 -13.85 -13.91 1.32
C GLU A 235 -12.52 -13.65 2.03
N VAL A 236 -12.49 -12.69 2.95
CA VAL A 236 -11.30 -12.39 3.76
C VAL A 236 -10.95 -13.58 4.66
N GLU A 237 -11.93 -14.17 5.33
CA GLU A 237 -11.71 -15.32 6.19
C GLU A 237 -11.20 -16.54 5.42
N ASP A 238 -11.79 -16.85 4.25
CA ASP A 238 -11.33 -17.94 3.39
C ASP A 238 -9.93 -17.70 2.83
N MET A 239 -9.64 -16.46 2.46
CA MET A 239 -8.33 -16.06 2.01
C MET A 239 -7.26 -16.33 3.08
N TYR A 240 -7.53 -16.01 4.36
CA TYR A 240 -6.58 -16.28 5.44
C TYR A 240 -6.41 -17.79 5.72
N TYR A 241 -7.46 -18.60 5.63
CA TYR A 241 -7.31 -20.06 5.72
C TYR A 241 -6.43 -20.64 4.61
N ARG A 242 -6.50 -20.06 3.40
CA ARG A 242 -5.63 -20.49 2.29
C ARG A 242 -4.22 -19.96 2.46
N LEU A 243 -4.07 -18.70 2.90
CA LEU A 243 -2.77 -18.11 3.17
C LEU A 243 -1.99 -18.91 4.23
N ASP A 244 -2.65 -19.39 5.28
CA ASP A 244 -2.01 -20.26 6.29
C ASP A 244 -1.40 -21.52 5.65
N ARG A 245 -2.12 -22.15 4.72
CA ARG A 245 -1.59 -23.31 3.97
C ARG A 245 -0.45 -22.94 3.03
N ASP A 246 -0.59 -21.85 2.31
CA ASP A 246 0.44 -21.38 1.38
C ASP A 246 1.73 -21.00 2.12
N LEU A 247 1.61 -20.38 3.29
CA LEU A 247 2.74 -20.07 4.17
C LEU A 247 3.39 -21.35 4.73
N ALA A 248 2.61 -22.35 5.14
CA ALA A 248 3.15 -23.63 5.61
C ALA A 248 3.96 -24.33 4.51
N ASP A 249 3.45 -24.34 3.27
CA ASP A 249 4.14 -24.90 2.11
C ASP A 249 5.39 -24.09 1.74
N PHE A 250 5.29 -22.76 1.79
CA PHE A 250 6.43 -21.86 1.53
C PHE A 250 7.54 -22.05 2.58
N LEU A 251 7.21 -22.06 3.86
CA LEU A 251 8.21 -22.24 4.93
C LEU A 251 8.83 -23.62 4.91
N THR A 252 8.05 -24.67 4.57
CA THR A 252 8.59 -26.02 4.36
C THR A 252 9.64 -26.02 3.24
N PHE A 253 9.36 -25.33 2.14
CA PHE A 253 10.34 -25.17 1.05
C PHE A 253 11.58 -24.42 1.53
N VAL A 254 11.43 -23.28 2.22
CA VAL A 254 12.55 -22.47 2.72
C VAL A 254 13.45 -23.30 3.63
N PHE A 255 12.88 -23.99 4.63
CA PHE A 255 13.66 -24.82 5.57
C PHE A 255 14.33 -26.03 4.92
N ALA A 256 13.84 -26.47 3.77
CA ALA A 256 14.49 -27.52 3.00
C ALA A 256 15.65 -26.99 2.11
N GLN A 257 15.59 -25.73 1.69
CA GLN A 257 16.60 -25.10 0.83
C GLN A 257 17.77 -24.50 1.61
N VAL A 258 17.48 -23.85 2.73
CA VAL A 258 18.51 -23.21 3.54
C VAL A 258 19.26 -24.27 4.33
N ARG A 259 20.51 -24.52 3.95
CA ARG A 259 21.40 -25.42 4.66
C ARG A 259 21.79 -24.77 6.01
N ASN A 260 21.80 -25.53 7.07
CA ASN A 260 22.21 -25.12 8.43
C ASN A 260 21.14 -24.49 9.31
N GLY A 261 19.87 -24.39 8.89
CA GLY A 261 18.73 -24.16 9.80
C GLY A 261 18.63 -22.79 10.44
N GLU A 262 19.40 -21.81 10.01
CA GLU A 262 19.35 -20.45 10.56
C GLU A 262 18.50 -19.55 9.69
N VAL A 263 17.17 -19.69 9.81
CA VAL A 263 16.20 -18.82 9.14
C VAL A 263 15.48 -18.00 10.20
N LEU A 264 15.58 -16.67 10.11
CA LEU A 264 14.74 -15.76 10.87
C LEU A 264 13.51 -15.40 10.03
N VAL A 265 12.32 -15.74 10.51
CA VAL A 265 11.05 -15.35 9.88
C VAL A 265 10.44 -14.21 10.67
N VAL A 266 10.19 -13.10 9.99
CA VAL A 266 9.43 -11.97 10.53
C VAL A 266 8.12 -11.86 9.75
N PHE A 267 7.00 -11.98 10.43
CA PHE A 267 5.66 -11.85 9.86
C PHE A 267 4.94 -10.68 10.54
N THR A 268 4.49 -9.71 9.75
CA THR A 268 3.85 -8.50 10.25
C THR A 268 2.80 -7.99 9.27
N SER A 269 1.99 -7.03 9.72
CA SER A 269 1.09 -6.25 8.88
C SER A 269 1.62 -4.82 8.77
N ASP A 270 1.45 -4.20 7.61
CA ASP A 270 1.81 -2.81 7.36
C ASP A 270 0.83 -1.84 8.06
N HIS A 271 -0.47 -2.13 8.03
CA HIS A 271 -1.50 -1.37 8.73
C HIS A 271 -2.75 -2.24 9.00
N GLY A 272 -3.65 -1.73 9.81
CA GLY A 272 -4.98 -2.30 10.00
C GLY A 272 -5.96 -1.90 8.91
N THR A 273 -7.20 -2.39 9.02
CA THR A 273 -8.30 -2.00 8.14
C THR A 273 -9.45 -1.42 8.95
N SER A 274 -10.17 -0.46 8.37
CA SER A 274 -11.38 0.09 8.97
C SER A 274 -12.53 -0.94 8.87
N PRO A 275 -13.44 -0.98 9.85
CA PRO A 275 -14.67 -1.75 9.72
C PRO A 275 -15.41 -1.39 8.43
N SER A 276 -16.14 -2.35 7.85
CA SER A 276 -17.00 -2.07 6.71
C SER A 276 -18.00 -0.98 7.06
N PHE A 277 -18.23 -0.06 6.15
CA PHE A 277 -19.43 0.79 6.20
C PHE A 277 -20.63 -0.12 5.91
N ASP A 278 -21.03 -0.91 6.92
CA ASP A 278 -22.06 -1.90 6.74
C ASP A 278 -23.42 -1.24 6.64
N THR A 279 -24.09 -1.52 5.57
CA THR A 279 -25.50 -1.86 5.43
C THR A 279 -26.38 -1.31 6.54
N GLY A 280 -26.71 -0.05 6.45
CA GLY A 280 -27.59 0.68 7.36
C GLY A 280 -27.17 2.11 7.61
N HIS A 281 -25.97 2.50 7.24
CA HIS A 281 -25.57 3.89 7.17
C HIS A 281 -25.79 4.39 5.75
N GLU A 282 -26.54 5.46 5.61
CA GLU A 282 -26.80 6.08 4.31
C GLU A 282 -25.47 6.52 3.67
N GLU A 283 -25.41 6.53 2.36
CA GLU A 283 -24.27 7.04 1.56
C GLU A 283 -23.86 8.46 1.95
N SER A 284 -24.76 9.18 2.63
CA SER A 284 -24.56 10.50 3.24
C SER A 284 -23.51 10.54 4.36
N ASP A 285 -23.17 9.41 4.97
CA ASP A 285 -22.20 9.35 6.08
C ASP A 285 -20.74 9.27 5.62
N ARG A 286 -20.49 9.14 4.31
CA ARG A 286 -19.16 9.16 3.72
C ARG A 286 -18.67 10.59 3.58
N PHE A 287 -17.45 10.86 4.03
CA PHE A 287 -16.78 12.14 3.77
C PHE A 287 -16.61 12.34 2.27
N ASN A 288 -17.29 13.34 1.71
CA ASN A 288 -17.23 13.65 0.29
C ASN A 288 -16.07 14.61 0.01
N THR A 289 -14.93 14.07 -0.41
CA THR A 289 -13.69 14.82 -0.67
C THR A 289 -13.88 15.91 -1.71
N ARG A 290 -14.58 15.63 -2.81
CA ARG A 290 -14.83 16.59 -3.89
C ARG A 290 -15.71 17.76 -3.43
N GLN A 291 -16.75 17.47 -2.65
CA GLN A 291 -17.59 18.51 -2.08
C GLN A 291 -16.80 19.37 -1.10
N PHE A 292 -15.94 18.75 -0.29
CA PHE A 292 -15.07 19.45 0.64
C PHE A 292 -14.12 20.42 -0.08
N GLU A 293 -13.43 19.98 -1.15
CA GLU A 293 -12.58 20.85 -1.98
C GLU A 293 -13.33 22.07 -2.52
N VAL A 294 -14.50 21.84 -3.12
CA VAL A 294 -15.34 22.94 -3.68
C VAL A 294 -15.74 23.94 -2.60
N ILE A 295 -16.12 23.47 -1.42
CA ILE A 295 -16.56 24.36 -0.32
C ILE A 295 -15.37 25.12 0.25
N VAL A 296 -14.19 24.49 0.45
CA VAL A 296 -12.97 25.18 0.89
C VAL A 296 -12.54 26.23 -0.13
N ASN A 297 -12.53 25.89 -1.42
CA ASN A 297 -12.24 26.88 -2.47
C ASN A 297 -13.27 28.02 -2.49
N GLY A 298 -14.55 27.73 -2.30
CA GLY A 298 -15.61 28.73 -2.17
C GLY A 298 -15.42 29.67 -0.96
N PHE A 299 -15.02 29.13 0.18
CA PHE A 299 -14.67 29.91 1.37
C PHE A 299 -13.54 30.89 1.07
N LEU A 300 -12.47 30.44 0.43
CA LEU A 300 -11.34 31.27 0.05
C LEU A 300 -11.71 32.34 -1.01
N ASN A 301 -12.61 31.98 -1.97
CA ASN A 301 -13.14 32.95 -2.93
C ASN A 301 -13.90 34.09 -2.26
N VAL A 302 -14.70 33.80 -1.26
CA VAL A 302 -15.41 34.85 -0.49
C VAL A 302 -14.43 35.72 0.30
N ARG A 303 -13.38 35.12 0.83
CA ARG A 303 -12.43 35.78 1.71
C ARG A 303 -11.41 36.63 0.96
N TYR A 304 -10.88 36.11 -0.17
CA TYR A 304 -9.73 36.67 -0.87
C TYR A 304 -9.98 37.02 -2.34
N GLY A 305 -11.20 36.83 -2.81
CA GLY A 305 -11.59 37.03 -4.20
C GLY A 305 -11.48 35.77 -5.04
N MET A 306 -12.08 35.80 -6.23
CA MET A 306 -12.17 34.64 -7.14
C MET A 306 -10.79 34.11 -7.53
N GLY A 307 -10.64 32.79 -7.48
CA GLY A 307 -9.43 32.06 -7.86
C GLY A 307 -9.52 30.57 -7.58
N ASP A 308 -8.56 29.84 -8.13
CA ASP A 308 -8.36 28.40 -7.90
C ASP A 308 -7.39 28.23 -6.72
N TRP A 309 -7.91 28.40 -5.51
CA TRP A 309 -7.13 28.40 -4.27
C TRP A 309 -6.74 26.99 -3.81
N VAL A 310 -7.61 25.98 -4.06
CA VAL A 310 -7.38 24.59 -3.72
C VAL A 310 -7.01 23.85 -5.00
N LEU A 311 -5.83 23.24 -5.02
CA LEU A 311 -5.36 22.46 -6.15
C LEU A 311 -5.94 21.05 -6.11
N GLU A 312 -5.92 20.42 -4.94
CA GLU A 312 -6.47 19.07 -4.71
C GLU A 312 -6.55 18.75 -3.22
N TYR A 313 -7.32 17.72 -2.90
CA TYR A 313 -7.33 17.03 -1.61
C TYR A 313 -6.87 15.60 -1.83
N GLU A 314 -5.73 15.25 -1.29
CA GLU A 314 -5.13 13.93 -1.42
C GLU A 314 -4.60 13.48 -0.05
N ASP A 315 -4.81 12.22 0.31
CA ASP A 315 -4.23 11.61 1.52
C ASP A 315 -4.40 12.46 2.79
N LYS A 316 -5.60 13.02 3.01
CA LYS A 316 -5.95 13.90 4.14
C LYS A 316 -5.25 15.26 4.13
N CYS A 317 -4.63 15.65 3.03
CA CYS A 317 -4.01 16.94 2.82
C CYS A 317 -4.83 17.82 1.86
N VAL A 318 -5.02 19.08 2.23
CA VAL A 318 -5.52 20.13 1.33
C VAL A 318 -4.32 20.85 0.73
N TYR A 319 -4.10 20.72 -0.55
CA TYR A 319 -3.03 21.39 -1.26
C TYR A 319 -3.51 22.72 -1.80
N LEU A 320 -2.93 23.80 -1.27
CA LEU A 320 -3.27 25.17 -1.67
C LEU A 320 -2.40 25.65 -2.83
N ASN A 321 -2.94 26.54 -3.64
CA ASN A 321 -2.22 27.20 -4.72
C ASN A 321 -1.30 28.29 -4.16
N HIS A 322 -0.05 27.94 -3.85
CA HIS A 322 0.92 28.85 -3.28
C HIS A 322 1.20 30.05 -4.22
N ASN A 323 1.25 29.81 -5.54
CA ASN A 323 1.49 30.87 -6.51
C ASN A 323 0.40 31.95 -6.44
N LEU A 324 -0.87 31.52 -6.45
CA LEU A 324 -2.00 32.44 -6.32
C LEU A 324 -1.96 33.23 -4.99
N ILE A 325 -1.62 32.54 -3.88
CA ILE A 325 -1.50 33.16 -2.55
C ILE A 325 -0.43 34.27 -2.60
N TYR A 326 0.75 33.99 -3.16
CA TYR A 326 1.82 34.96 -3.28
C TYR A 326 1.50 36.10 -4.27
N GLU A 327 0.88 35.81 -5.41
CA GLU A 327 0.43 36.83 -6.39
C GLU A 327 -0.58 37.82 -5.78
N ARG A 328 -1.39 37.35 -4.84
CA ARG A 328 -2.34 38.20 -4.11
C ARG A 328 -1.72 38.92 -2.90
N GLY A 329 -0.42 38.75 -2.66
CA GLY A 329 0.30 39.37 -1.54
C GLY A 329 -0.14 38.85 -0.17
N LEU A 330 -0.68 37.61 -0.11
CA LEU A 330 -1.16 36.96 1.11
C LEU A 330 -0.05 36.19 1.81
N ASN A 331 -0.19 36.03 3.12
CA ASN A 331 0.70 35.18 3.91
C ASN A 331 0.20 33.74 3.90
N LEU A 332 1.05 32.81 3.42
CA LEU A 332 0.71 31.41 3.30
C LEU A 332 0.29 30.80 4.65
N ALA A 333 1.00 31.10 5.74
CA ALA A 333 0.70 30.56 7.06
C ALA A 333 -0.68 31.02 7.57
N GLU A 334 -1.06 32.27 7.28
CA GLU A 334 -2.39 32.80 7.67
C GLU A 334 -3.48 32.10 6.87
N VAL A 335 -3.32 31.96 5.54
CA VAL A 335 -4.29 31.24 4.69
C VAL A 335 -4.43 29.78 5.12
N GLN A 336 -3.32 29.08 5.38
CA GLN A 336 -3.35 27.70 5.87
C GLN A 336 -4.07 27.56 7.23
N ASN A 337 -3.84 28.49 8.16
CA ASN A 337 -4.52 28.49 9.45
C ASN A 337 -6.03 28.76 9.31
N GLU A 338 -6.44 29.69 8.45
CA GLU A 338 -7.86 29.92 8.18
C GLU A 338 -8.54 28.70 7.57
N VAL A 339 -7.89 28.03 6.62
CA VAL A 339 -8.40 26.77 6.05
C VAL A 339 -8.47 25.68 7.11
N ALA A 340 -7.48 25.53 7.98
CA ALA A 340 -7.49 24.53 9.05
C ALA A 340 -8.65 24.76 10.03
N ILE A 341 -8.89 26.02 10.44
CA ILE A 341 -10.01 26.39 11.30
C ILE A 341 -11.35 26.13 10.60
N PHE A 342 -11.46 26.48 9.33
CA PHE A 342 -12.66 26.25 8.54
C PHE A 342 -12.95 24.76 8.35
N ALA A 343 -11.92 23.97 8.03
CA ALA A 343 -12.03 22.52 7.83
C ALA A 343 -12.60 21.78 9.06
N MET A 344 -12.24 22.21 10.27
CA MET A 344 -12.77 21.62 11.51
C MET A 344 -14.26 21.82 11.73
N GLN A 345 -14.95 22.62 10.90
CA GLN A 345 -16.39 22.77 10.95
C GLN A 345 -17.14 21.67 10.18
N PHE A 346 -16.42 20.86 9.41
CA PHE A 346 -17.03 19.76 8.66
C PHE A 346 -17.20 18.52 9.53
N SER A 347 -18.35 17.86 9.39
CA SER A 347 -18.54 16.52 9.94
C SER A 347 -17.50 15.56 9.38
N GLY A 348 -16.89 14.77 10.25
CA GLY A 348 -15.82 13.84 9.90
C GLY A 348 -14.39 14.41 10.01
N ILE A 349 -14.22 15.72 10.27
CA ILE A 349 -12.92 16.33 10.53
C ILE A 349 -12.82 16.72 11.99
N SER A 350 -12.04 15.97 12.76
CA SER A 350 -11.81 16.24 14.19
C SER A 350 -10.64 17.19 14.44
N HIS A 351 -9.63 17.16 13.58
CA HIS A 351 -8.40 17.96 13.71
C HIS A 351 -7.90 18.38 12.34
N ALA A 352 -7.42 19.61 12.27
CA ALA A 352 -6.69 20.14 11.11
C ALA A 352 -5.52 21.00 11.59
N LEU A 353 -4.42 20.99 10.88
CA LEU A 353 -3.20 21.72 11.25
C LEU A 353 -2.55 22.29 9.98
N ALA A 354 -2.13 23.55 10.05
CA ALA A 354 -1.40 24.19 8.97
C ALA A 354 -0.03 23.57 8.78
N ALA A 355 0.35 23.29 7.53
CA ALA A 355 1.65 22.72 7.20
C ALA A 355 2.82 23.61 7.69
N THR A 356 2.68 24.95 7.58
CA THR A 356 3.66 25.89 8.13
C THR A 356 3.84 25.72 9.63
N ALA A 357 2.76 25.49 10.39
CA ALA A 357 2.85 25.24 11.84
C ALA A 357 3.57 23.91 12.15
N MET A 358 3.33 22.86 11.37
CA MET A 358 4.03 21.58 11.52
C MET A 358 5.54 21.70 11.27
N ARG A 359 5.96 22.58 10.34
CA ARG A 359 7.37 22.79 9.98
C ARG A 359 8.11 23.70 10.94
N THR A 360 7.43 24.68 11.54
CA THR A 360 8.08 25.73 12.36
C THR A 360 7.91 25.54 13.86
N SER A 361 7.04 24.63 14.29
CA SER A 361 6.77 24.39 15.70
C SER A 361 7.15 22.95 16.10
N TYR A 362 7.37 22.73 17.38
CA TYR A 362 7.57 21.42 17.96
C TYR A 362 6.36 21.03 18.81
N PHE A 363 5.77 19.88 18.51
CA PHE A 363 4.66 19.32 19.26
C PHE A 363 5.14 18.13 20.09
N GLY A 364 4.99 18.20 21.42
CA GLY A 364 5.49 17.19 22.33
C GLY A 364 4.67 15.89 22.33
N SER A 365 3.35 15.96 22.08
CA SER A 365 2.44 14.82 22.15
C SER A 365 1.10 15.09 21.45
N GLY A 366 0.22 14.10 21.44
CA GLY A 366 -1.14 14.20 20.93
C GLY A 366 -1.25 14.18 19.40
N TYR A 367 -2.41 14.58 18.88
CA TYR A 367 -2.68 14.56 17.43
C TYR A 367 -1.74 15.46 16.62
N ALA A 368 -1.39 16.63 17.12
CA ALA A 368 -0.48 17.52 16.44
C ALA A 368 0.93 16.91 16.26
N ARG A 369 1.44 16.16 17.27
CA ARG A 369 2.69 15.43 17.15
C ARG A 369 2.59 14.30 16.13
N ARG A 370 1.50 13.53 16.15
CA ARG A 370 1.28 12.46 15.17
C ARG A 370 1.12 13.00 13.75
N MET A 371 0.44 14.14 13.59
CA MET A 371 0.38 14.85 12.30
C MET A 371 1.79 15.26 11.85
N GLN A 372 2.58 15.87 12.73
CA GLN A 372 3.96 16.27 12.42
C GLN A 372 4.84 15.07 12.02
N ASN A 373 4.65 13.91 12.64
CA ASN A 373 5.37 12.68 12.30
C ASN A 373 4.90 12.06 10.97
N SER A 374 3.71 12.42 10.49
CA SER A 374 3.10 11.89 9.25
C SER A 374 3.61 12.57 8.00
N PHE A 375 4.18 13.77 8.09
CA PHE A 375 4.51 14.60 6.93
C PHE A 375 5.96 15.10 6.97
N TYR A 376 6.57 15.08 5.80
CA TYR A 376 7.93 15.54 5.54
C TYR A 376 7.98 17.02 5.18
#